data_60635b9c07abb7a6c8c764c1dc6f2ea2
#
_entry.id   60635b9c07abb7a6c8c764c1dc6f2ea2
#
_cell.length_a   1.000
_cell.length_b   1.000
_cell.length_c   1.000
_cell.angle_alpha   90.00
_cell.angle_beta   90.00
_cell.angle_gamma   90.00
#
_symmetry.space_group_name_H-M   'P 1'
#
loop_
_entity.id
_entity.type
_entity.pdbx_description
1 polymer ?
#
loop_
_entity_poly.entity_id
_entity_poly.type
_entity_poly.pdbx_seq_one_letter_code
_entity_poly.pdbx_strand_id
1 'polypeptide(L)'
;LDLALRQCGLSLAAALGRAARPLTFVHSPAPGTPVTEVRARLARYPGLRLKVAPSADWDDATVVALAATGAVVVVDLKGQYPEGTPVRLAPDADLYRRVLRAFPDAWIEDPGVDARTAPVLRDHWGRITWDAPIGSVADIAARSPRPRMLNMKPSRFGTVRAVLEAYAHCAGEGIGLYGGGQVELGPGRAQAQLLAALYHPDAPNDLAPSTYNDRTLPPGLPSSPLPAPAPRPGFG
;
A
#
# COMPACT_ATOMS: atom_id res chain seq x y z
N LEU A 1 -23.64 8.58 2.91
CA LEU A 1 -23.17 8.15 4.24
C LEU A 1 -22.68 9.34 5.07
N ASP A 2 -21.75 10.17 4.59
CA ASP A 2 -21.17 11.28 5.37
C ASP A 2 -22.26 12.24 5.88
N LEU A 3 -23.19 12.68 5.00
CA LEU A 3 -24.31 13.53 5.41
C LEU A 3 -25.17 12.88 6.51
N ALA A 4 -25.51 11.60 6.35
CA ALA A 4 -26.33 10.91 7.35
C ALA A 4 -25.61 10.82 8.72
N LEU A 5 -24.32 10.52 8.71
CA LEU A 5 -23.51 10.49 9.94
C LEU A 5 -23.49 11.86 10.62
N ARG A 6 -23.31 12.94 9.86
CA ARG A 6 -23.32 14.32 10.39
C ARG A 6 -24.68 14.69 10.98
N GLN A 7 -25.77 14.35 10.29
CA GLN A 7 -27.14 14.61 10.78
C GLN A 7 -27.44 13.85 12.09
N CYS A 8 -26.88 12.65 12.26
CA CYS A 8 -27.00 11.87 13.49
C CYS A 8 -25.98 12.24 14.57
N GLY A 9 -25.06 13.18 14.32
CA GLY A 9 -23.99 13.50 15.25
C GLY A 9 -22.97 12.37 15.46
N LEU A 10 -22.91 11.37 14.56
CA LEU A 10 -22.07 10.19 14.69
C LEU A 10 -20.82 10.29 13.81
N SER A 11 -19.67 9.84 14.33
CA SER A 11 -18.51 9.53 13.51
C SER A 11 -18.65 8.15 12.84
N LEU A 12 -17.95 7.90 11.73
CA LEU A 12 -17.88 6.56 11.12
C LEU A 12 -17.36 5.54 12.14
N ALA A 13 -16.35 5.90 12.93
CA ALA A 13 -15.78 5.05 13.98
C ALA A 13 -16.85 4.58 14.98
N ALA A 14 -17.65 5.51 15.48
CA ALA A 14 -18.75 5.21 16.41
C ALA A 14 -19.83 4.33 15.76
N ALA A 15 -20.21 4.63 14.51
CA ALA A 15 -21.21 3.85 13.76
C ALA A 15 -20.74 2.40 13.49
N LEU A 16 -19.44 2.18 13.40
CA LEU A 16 -18.83 0.86 13.20
C LEU A 16 -18.46 0.15 14.52
N GLY A 17 -18.61 0.81 15.67
CA GLY A 17 -18.18 0.28 16.96
C GLY A 17 -16.66 0.04 17.03
N ARG A 18 -15.85 0.84 16.34
CA ARG A 18 -14.39 0.72 16.27
C ARG A 18 -13.71 1.98 16.81
N ALA A 19 -12.50 1.81 17.33
CA ALA A 19 -11.63 2.91 17.72
C ALA A 19 -10.50 3.08 16.70
N ALA A 20 -10.29 4.31 16.22
CA ALA A 20 -9.15 4.62 15.39
C ALA A 20 -7.86 4.57 16.21
N ARG A 21 -6.78 4.01 15.62
CA ARG A 21 -5.46 3.92 16.20
C ARG A 21 -4.47 4.78 15.41
N PRO A 22 -3.31 5.12 15.97
CA PRO A 22 -2.23 5.77 15.21
C PRO A 22 -1.92 4.98 13.95
N LEU A 23 -1.80 5.69 12.82
CA LEU A 23 -1.67 5.08 11.49
C LEU A 23 -0.21 5.00 11.05
N THR A 24 0.34 3.81 10.99
CA THR A 24 1.62 3.56 10.33
C THR A 24 1.46 3.75 8.82
N PHE A 25 2.35 4.53 8.22
CA PHE A 25 2.38 4.73 6.78
C PHE A 25 3.77 4.51 6.19
N VAL A 26 3.82 4.22 4.91
CA VAL A 26 5.03 4.20 4.08
C VAL A 26 5.02 5.35 3.09
N HIS A 27 6.19 5.76 2.65
CA HIS A 27 6.37 6.70 1.56
C HIS A 27 6.65 5.92 0.26
N SER A 28 5.97 6.28 -0.81
CA SER A 28 6.20 5.75 -2.16
C SER A 28 6.89 6.82 -3.02
N PRO A 29 8.23 6.78 -3.15
CA PRO A 29 8.93 7.65 -4.10
C PRO A 29 8.42 7.42 -5.52
N ALA A 30 8.40 8.46 -6.34
CA ALA A 30 8.08 8.31 -7.75
C ALA A 30 9.04 7.29 -8.42
N PRO A 31 8.57 6.49 -9.38
CA PRO A 31 9.44 5.62 -10.15
C PRO A 31 10.63 6.40 -10.76
N GLY A 32 11.82 5.84 -10.74
CA GLY A 32 13.02 6.50 -11.22
C GLY A 32 13.63 7.54 -10.26
N THR A 33 13.09 7.71 -9.03
CA THR A 33 13.73 8.57 -8.01
C THR A 33 15.14 8.04 -7.71
N PRO A 34 16.20 8.88 -7.85
CA PRO A 34 17.57 8.45 -7.58
C PRO A 34 17.76 7.97 -6.14
N VAL A 35 18.57 6.93 -5.92
CA VAL A 35 18.85 6.40 -4.58
C VAL A 35 19.45 7.44 -3.64
N THR A 36 20.25 8.37 -4.17
CA THR A 36 20.79 9.51 -3.42
C THR A 36 19.70 10.39 -2.83
N GLU A 37 18.63 10.63 -3.59
CA GLU A 37 17.47 11.39 -3.12
C GLU A 37 16.67 10.59 -2.09
N VAL A 38 16.48 9.29 -2.32
CA VAL A 38 15.83 8.38 -1.33
C VAL A 38 16.58 8.44 0.01
N ARG A 39 17.92 8.34 -0.02
CA ARG A 39 18.75 8.45 1.19
C ARG A 39 18.64 9.81 1.87
N ALA A 40 18.59 10.89 1.11
CA ALA A 40 18.39 12.23 1.65
C ALA A 40 17.03 12.38 2.36
N ARG A 41 15.97 11.75 1.81
CA ARG A 41 14.64 11.71 2.44
C ARG A 41 14.67 10.91 3.74
N LEU A 42 15.31 9.75 3.76
CA LEU A 42 15.47 8.91 4.95
C LEU A 42 16.30 9.60 6.04
N ALA A 43 17.35 10.33 5.67
CA ALA A 43 18.13 11.12 6.61
C ALA A 43 17.31 12.25 7.24
N ARG A 44 16.41 12.88 6.46
CA ARG A 44 15.52 13.95 6.94
C ARG A 44 14.37 13.42 7.80
N TYR A 45 13.87 12.23 7.49
CA TYR A 45 12.75 11.59 8.19
C TYR A 45 13.18 10.20 8.71
N PRO A 46 13.94 10.13 9.82
CA PRO A 46 14.37 8.88 10.42
C PRO A 46 13.17 8.00 10.78
N GLY A 47 13.28 6.69 10.48
CA GLY A 47 12.19 5.74 10.70
C GLY A 47 11.15 5.67 9.57
N LEU A 48 11.24 6.52 8.54
CA LEU A 48 10.38 6.43 7.36
C LEU A 48 10.61 5.08 6.66
N ARG A 49 9.53 4.38 6.37
CA ARG A 49 9.54 3.14 5.59
C ARG A 49 9.09 3.41 4.17
N LEU A 50 9.52 2.55 3.25
CA LEU A 50 9.34 2.76 1.82
C LEU A 50 8.54 1.62 1.19
N LYS A 51 7.63 2.02 0.30
CA LYS A 51 7.14 1.20 -0.79
C LYS A 51 7.82 1.67 -2.07
N VAL A 52 8.50 0.79 -2.78
CA VAL A 52 9.24 1.13 -3.99
C VAL A 52 8.69 0.38 -5.19
N ALA A 53 8.69 1.02 -6.35
CA ALA A 53 8.35 0.38 -7.62
C ALA A 53 9.60 0.33 -8.50
N PRO A 54 10.05 -0.86 -8.91
CA PRO A 54 11.13 -0.99 -9.88
C PRO A 54 10.80 -0.29 -11.19
N SER A 55 11.83 0.22 -11.85
CA SER A 55 11.79 0.66 -13.23
C SER A 55 12.71 -0.24 -14.08
N ALA A 56 12.58 -0.16 -15.40
CA ALA A 56 13.32 -1.03 -16.30
C ALA A 56 14.86 -0.84 -16.22
N ASP A 57 15.30 0.29 -15.69
CA ASP A 57 16.69 0.66 -15.48
C ASP A 57 17.26 0.25 -14.10
N TRP A 58 16.51 -0.50 -13.28
CA TRP A 58 17.02 -1.00 -12.00
C TRP A 58 18.13 -2.03 -12.23
N ASP A 59 19.37 -1.58 -12.11
CA ASP A 59 20.56 -2.41 -12.11
C ASP A 59 20.86 -3.00 -10.71
N ASP A 60 21.85 -3.86 -10.62
CA ASP A 60 22.26 -4.47 -9.36
C ASP A 60 22.73 -3.42 -8.33
N ALA A 61 23.39 -2.35 -8.79
CA ALA A 61 23.88 -1.30 -7.91
C ALA A 61 22.71 -0.54 -7.25
N THR A 62 21.66 -0.23 -8.01
CA THR A 62 20.43 0.39 -7.51
C THR A 62 19.72 -0.49 -6.49
N VAL A 63 19.55 -1.79 -6.81
CA VAL A 63 18.89 -2.75 -5.91
C VAL A 63 19.67 -2.89 -4.60
N VAL A 64 20.99 -3.08 -4.66
CA VAL A 64 21.86 -3.19 -3.48
C VAL A 64 21.82 -1.90 -2.66
N ALA A 65 21.88 -0.74 -3.32
CA ALA A 65 21.88 0.55 -2.63
C ALA A 65 20.55 0.86 -1.92
N LEU A 66 19.41 0.43 -2.48
CA LEU A 66 18.10 0.52 -1.85
C LEU A 66 17.96 -0.48 -0.68
N ALA A 67 18.41 -1.72 -0.88
CA ALA A 67 18.40 -2.74 0.17
C ALA A 67 19.24 -2.32 1.38
N ALA A 68 20.41 -1.72 1.15
CA ALA A 68 21.29 -1.21 2.19
C ALA A 68 20.65 -0.09 3.06
N THR A 69 19.56 0.52 2.62
CA THR A 69 18.82 1.48 3.46
C THR A 69 18.07 0.83 4.62
N GLY A 70 17.74 -0.46 4.52
CA GLY A 70 16.90 -1.18 5.48
C GLY A 70 15.47 -0.64 5.60
N ALA A 71 15.06 0.29 4.73
CA ALA A 71 13.79 1.00 4.84
C ALA A 71 12.67 0.40 3.97
N VAL A 72 13.00 -0.39 2.96
CA VAL A 72 12.02 -0.95 2.00
C VAL A 72 11.23 -2.08 2.65
N VAL A 73 9.91 -1.92 2.70
CA VAL A 73 8.99 -2.92 3.28
C VAL A 73 7.96 -3.44 2.28
N VAL A 74 7.80 -2.77 1.14
CA VAL A 74 6.98 -3.24 0.01
C VAL A 74 7.73 -2.95 -1.29
N VAL A 75 7.80 -3.94 -2.18
CA VAL A 75 8.25 -3.77 -3.56
C VAL A 75 7.07 -4.07 -4.49
N ASP A 76 6.61 -3.05 -5.20
CA ASP A 76 5.47 -3.11 -6.09
C ASP A 76 5.92 -3.31 -7.53
N LEU A 77 5.75 -4.53 -8.05
CA LEU A 77 6.25 -4.95 -9.35
C LEU A 77 5.33 -4.55 -10.51
N LYS A 78 4.16 -3.96 -10.24
CA LYS A 78 3.24 -3.42 -11.26
C LYS A 78 2.84 -4.37 -12.40
N GLY A 79 3.07 -5.67 -12.23
CA GLY A 79 2.85 -6.68 -13.27
C GLY A 79 1.39 -7.04 -13.54
N GLN A 80 0.45 -6.62 -12.66
CA GLN A 80 -0.97 -6.94 -12.75
C GLN A 80 -1.82 -5.85 -13.43
N TYR A 81 -1.20 -4.73 -13.79
CA TYR A 81 -1.91 -3.70 -14.55
C TYR A 81 -2.15 -4.15 -16.00
N PRO A 82 -3.24 -3.71 -16.65
CA PRO A 82 -3.54 -4.04 -18.05
C PRO A 82 -2.39 -3.70 -18.99
N GLU A 83 -2.27 -4.45 -20.08
CA GLU A 83 -1.33 -4.15 -21.17
C GLU A 83 -1.56 -2.75 -21.73
N GLY A 84 -0.46 -2.06 -22.07
CA GLY A 84 -0.50 -0.69 -22.55
C GLY A 84 -0.68 0.38 -21.46
N THR A 85 -0.85 -0.01 -20.20
CA THR A 85 -0.89 0.95 -19.10
C THR A 85 0.53 1.48 -18.82
N PRO A 86 0.74 2.81 -18.75
CA PRO A 86 2.08 3.39 -18.57
C PRO A 86 2.80 2.95 -17.29
N VAL A 87 2.04 2.56 -16.27
CA VAL A 87 2.58 2.12 -14.98
C VAL A 87 2.93 0.63 -14.94
N ARG A 88 2.53 -0.16 -15.95
CA ARG A 88 2.79 -1.60 -15.98
C ARG A 88 4.26 -1.88 -16.21
N LEU A 89 4.82 -2.73 -15.38
CA LEU A 89 6.11 -3.35 -15.63
C LEU A 89 5.90 -4.76 -16.22
N ALA A 90 6.55 -5.05 -17.35
CA ALA A 90 6.50 -6.39 -17.93
C ALA A 90 7.14 -7.41 -16.96
N PRO A 91 6.61 -8.66 -16.89
CA PRO A 91 7.21 -9.70 -16.07
C PRO A 91 8.66 -9.97 -16.48
N ASP A 92 9.59 -9.85 -15.52
CA ASP A 92 11.02 -10.05 -15.70
C ASP A 92 11.55 -10.98 -14.59
N ALA A 93 11.90 -12.21 -14.98
CA ALA A 93 12.36 -13.21 -14.02
C ALA A 93 13.72 -12.85 -13.39
N ASP A 94 14.60 -12.15 -14.09
CA ASP A 94 15.90 -11.76 -13.55
C ASP A 94 15.77 -10.60 -12.56
N LEU A 95 14.96 -9.60 -12.88
CA LEU A 95 14.60 -8.56 -11.94
C LEU A 95 13.95 -9.15 -10.69
N TYR A 96 13.02 -10.11 -10.84
CA TYR A 96 12.34 -10.73 -9.70
C TYR A 96 13.33 -11.49 -8.80
N ARG A 97 14.28 -12.25 -9.37
CA ARG A 97 15.33 -12.93 -8.58
C ARG A 97 16.18 -11.93 -7.77
N ARG A 98 16.55 -10.79 -8.40
CA ARG A 98 17.33 -9.73 -7.71
C ARG A 98 16.54 -9.12 -6.57
N VAL A 99 15.28 -8.71 -6.83
CA VAL A 99 14.38 -8.11 -5.84
C VAL A 99 14.12 -9.06 -4.67
N LEU A 100 13.74 -10.30 -4.96
CA LEU A 100 13.41 -11.30 -3.94
C LEU A 100 14.59 -11.62 -3.02
N ARG A 101 15.81 -11.59 -3.56
CA ARG A 101 17.05 -11.79 -2.80
C ARG A 101 17.43 -10.57 -1.97
N ALA A 102 17.29 -9.37 -2.55
CA ALA A 102 17.73 -8.13 -1.92
C ALA A 102 16.77 -7.66 -0.81
N PHE A 103 15.48 -8.00 -0.91
CA PHE A 103 14.44 -7.59 0.03
C PHE A 103 13.72 -8.83 0.61
N PRO A 104 14.39 -9.65 1.44
CA PRO A 104 13.85 -10.93 1.93
C PRO A 104 12.60 -10.75 2.78
N ASP A 105 12.48 -9.64 3.51
CA ASP A 105 11.39 -9.38 4.45
C ASP A 105 10.29 -8.46 3.88
N ALA A 106 10.48 -7.94 2.66
CA ALA A 106 9.50 -7.04 2.04
C ALA A 106 8.32 -7.82 1.44
N TRP A 107 7.15 -7.22 1.49
CA TRP A 107 6.00 -7.65 0.70
C TRP A 107 6.28 -7.40 -0.78
N ILE A 108 5.88 -8.34 -1.63
CA ILE A 108 6.03 -8.26 -3.09
C ILE A 108 4.63 -8.06 -3.68
N GLU A 109 4.37 -6.83 -4.10
CA GLU A 109 3.06 -6.45 -4.61
C GLU A 109 2.99 -6.63 -6.13
N ASP A 110 1.88 -7.17 -6.60
CA ASP A 110 1.50 -7.29 -8.00
C ASP A 110 2.57 -7.87 -8.93
N PRO A 111 3.21 -9.00 -8.62
CA PRO A 111 4.10 -9.63 -9.60
C PRO A 111 3.32 -10.08 -10.84
N GLY A 112 3.87 -9.87 -12.02
CA GLY A 112 3.38 -10.51 -13.24
C GLY A 112 3.73 -12.00 -13.22
N VAL A 113 2.74 -12.87 -13.40
CA VAL A 113 2.91 -14.33 -13.35
C VAL A 113 2.81 -14.92 -14.75
N ASP A 114 3.89 -15.44 -15.24
CA ASP A 114 3.98 -16.18 -16.51
C ASP A 114 4.87 -17.43 -16.36
N ALA A 115 5.09 -18.16 -17.43
CA ALA A 115 5.90 -19.39 -17.42
C ALA A 115 7.36 -19.15 -16.95
N ARG A 116 7.91 -17.94 -17.08
CA ARG A 116 9.28 -17.57 -16.69
C ARG A 116 9.34 -17.12 -15.23
N THR A 117 8.33 -16.39 -14.76
CA THR A 117 8.30 -15.80 -13.41
C THR A 117 7.69 -16.72 -12.36
N ALA A 118 6.75 -17.60 -12.74
CA ALA A 118 6.10 -18.53 -11.80
C ALA A 118 7.11 -19.41 -11.03
N PRO A 119 8.17 -20.00 -11.65
CA PRO A 119 9.16 -20.76 -10.92
C PRO A 119 9.95 -19.91 -9.89
N VAL A 120 10.21 -18.63 -10.21
CA VAL A 120 10.94 -17.70 -9.34
C VAL A 120 10.09 -17.31 -8.12
N LEU A 121 8.78 -17.19 -8.29
CA LEU A 121 7.84 -16.78 -7.25
C LEU A 121 7.42 -17.93 -6.33
N ARG A 122 7.66 -19.19 -6.72
CA ARG A 122 7.12 -20.40 -6.07
C ARG A 122 7.33 -20.42 -4.54
N ASP A 123 8.53 -20.15 -4.09
CA ASP A 123 8.88 -20.21 -2.67
C ASP A 123 8.56 -18.90 -1.91
N HIS A 124 8.00 -17.92 -2.61
CA HIS A 124 7.75 -16.59 -2.08
C HIS A 124 6.27 -16.22 -1.96
N TRP A 125 5.34 -17.14 -2.28
CA TRP A 125 3.90 -16.88 -2.23
C TRP A 125 3.43 -16.34 -0.87
N GLY A 126 4.10 -16.73 0.22
CA GLY A 126 3.76 -16.27 1.56
C GLY A 126 3.93 -14.77 1.80
N ARG A 127 4.64 -14.05 0.93
CA ARG A 127 4.85 -12.59 0.99
C ARG A 127 4.41 -11.86 -0.28
N ILE A 128 3.66 -12.54 -1.17
CA ILE A 128 3.04 -11.89 -2.31
C ILE A 128 1.73 -11.25 -1.88
N THR A 129 1.50 -10.05 -2.36
CA THR A 129 0.29 -9.25 -2.12
C THR A 129 -0.25 -8.71 -3.44
N TRP A 130 -1.53 -8.39 -3.46
CA TRP A 130 -2.25 -7.95 -4.65
C TRP A 130 -2.89 -6.59 -4.43
N ASP A 131 -2.81 -5.73 -5.44
CA ASP A 131 -3.38 -4.39 -5.52
C ASP A 131 -4.28 -4.25 -6.74
N ALA A 132 -3.71 -4.22 -7.94
CA ALA A 132 -4.41 -3.90 -9.17
C ALA A 132 -5.64 -4.78 -9.45
N PRO A 133 -5.58 -6.10 -9.22
CA PRO A 133 -6.72 -6.98 -9.50
C PRO A 133 -7.80 -7.00 -8.41
N ILE A 134 -7.68 -6.18 -7.35
CA ILE A 134 -8.59 -6.24 -6.20
C ILE A 134 -9.56 -5.06 -6.22
N GLY A 135 -10.84 -5.35 -6.46
CA GLY A 135 -11.94 -4.39 -6.46
C GLY A 135 -13.24 -4.96 -5.89
N SER A 136 -13.26 -6.24 -5.50
CA SER A 136 -14.43 -6.89 -4.93
C SER A 136 -14.05 -8.10 -4.06
N VAL A 137 -14.97 -8.60 -3.25
CA VAL A 137 -14.82 -9.88 -2.52
C VAL A 137 -14.57 -11.03 -3.48
N ALA A 138 -15.21 -11.04 -4.65
CA ALA A 138 -15.02 -12.07 -5.66
C ALA A 138 -13.58 -12.09 -6.20
N ASP A 139 -12.97 -10.91 -6.40
CA ASP A 139 -11.57 -10.82 -6.83
C ASP A 139 -10.62 -11.37 -5.76
N ILE A 140 -10.91 -11.12 -4.49
CA ILE A 140 -10.12 -11.64 -3.35
C ILE A 140 -10.22 -13.16 -3.33
N ALA A 141 -11.44 -13.72 -3.39
CA ALA A 141 -11.71 -15.15 -3.36
C ALA A 141 -11.10 -15.90 -4.56
N ALA A 142 -10.99 -15.24 -5.71
CA ALA A 142 -10.40 -15.80 -6.92
C ALA A 142 -8.86 -15.91 -6.87
N ARG A 143 -8.18 -15.33 -5.87
CA ARG A 143 -6.71 -15.42 -5.76
C ARG A 143 -6.25 -16.80 -5.32
N SER A 144 -5.38 -17.42 -6.13
CA SER A 144 -4.78 -18.72 -5.82
C SER A 144 -3.25 -18.62 -6.07
N PRO A 145 -2.41 -19.01 -5.09
CA PRO A 145 -2.78 -19.37 -3.71
C PRO A 145 -3.47 -18.22 -2.97
N ARG A 146 -4.24 -18.57 -1.91
CA ARG A 146 -4.89 -17.56 -1.05
C ARG A 146 -3.83 -16.59 -0.49
N PRO A 147 -4.01 -15.26 -0.67
CA PRO A 147 -3.06 -14.29 -0.20
C PRO A 147 -3.03 -14.23 1.33
N ARG A 148 -1.86 -13.92 1.90
CA ARG A 148 -1.72 -13.61 3.32
C ARG A 148 -1.91 -12.12 3.61
N MET A 149 -1.75 -11.28 2.58
CA MET A 149 -1.82 -9.82 2.67
C MET A 149 -2.38 -9.25 1.37
N LEU A 150 -3.18 -8.19 1.46
CA LEU A 150 -3.73 -7.45 0.32
C LEU A 150 -3.56 -5.94 0.51
N ASN A 151 -3.40 -5.23 -0.62
CA ASN A 151 -3.50 -3.77 -0.65
C ASN A 151 -4.98 -3.38 -0.85
N MET A 152 -5.58 -2.80 0.19
CA MET A 152 -6.96 -2.36 0.17
C MET A 152 -7.05 -0.91 -0.31
N LYS A 153 -7.63 -0.69 -1.48
CA LYS A 153 -7.92 0.64 -2.05
C LYS A 153 -9.42 0.89 -2.08
N PRO A 154 -9.99 1.60 -1.10
CA PRO A 154 -11.43 1.76 -0.96
C PRO A 154 -12.13 2.29 -2.22
N SER A 155 -11.49 3.19 -2.96
CA SER A 155 -12.04 3.77 -4.20
C SER A 155 -12.32 2.76 -5.31
N ARG A 156 -11.73 1.56 -5.29
CA ARG A 156 -11.98 0.51 -6.29
C ARG A 156 -13.26 -0.28 -6.05
N PHE A 157 -13.78 -0.28 -4.84
CA PHE A 157 -14.95 -1.09 -4.45
C PHE A 157 -16.30 -0.41 -4.77
N GLY A 158 -16.26 0.83 -5.25
CA GLY A 158 -17.46 1.58 -5.66
C GLY A 158 -18.32 2.09 -4.51
N THR A 159 -18.62 1.27 -3.49
CA THR A 159 -19.45 1.67 -2.35
C THR A 159 -18.76 1.38 -1.02
N VAL A 160 -19.09 2.17 0.02
CA VAL A 160 -18.60 1.91 1.39
C VAL A 160 -19.08 0.55 1.89
N ARG A 161 -20.29 0.11 1.52
CA ARG A 161 -20.79 -1.22 1.86
C ARG A 161 -19.86 -2.32 1.33
N ALA A 162 -19.52 -2.28 0.04
CA ALA A 162 -18.61 -3.27 -0.56
C ALA A 162 -17.22 -3.26 0.08
N VAL A 163 -16.71 -2.09 0.46
CA VAL A 163 -15.46 -1.98 1.24
C VAL A 163 -15.57 -2.69 2.59
N LEU A 164 -16.65 -2.45 3.32
CA LEU A 164 -16.87 -3.06 4.64
C LEU A 164 -17.07 -4.59 4.55
N GLU A 165 -17.77 -5.06 3.52
CA GLU A 165 -17.91 -6.49 3.21
C GLU A 165 -16.55 -7.12 2.90
N ALA A 166 -15.67 -6.43 2.16
CA ALA A 166 -14.32 -6.92 1.88
C ALA A 166 -13.45 -6.96 3.15
N TYR A 167 -13.53 -5.96 4.03
CA TYR A 167 -12.87 -6.00 5.33
C TYR A 167 -13.34 -7.18 6.19
N ALA A 168 -14.66 -7.41 6.24
CA ALA A 168 -15.24 -8.53 7.00
C ALA A 168 -14.79 -9.88 6.42
N HIS A 169 -14.80 -10.02 5.08
CA HIS A 169 -14.33 -11.21 4.40
C HIS A 169 -12.86 -11.50 4.72
N CYS A 170 -11.97 -10.51 4.57
CA CYS A 170 -10.56 -10.67 4.86
C CYS A 170 -10.31 -11.04 6.33
N ALA A 171 -11.04 -10.44 7.26
CA ALA A 171 -10.96 -10.78 8.69
C ALA A 171 -11.40 -12.22 8.94
N GLY A 172 -12.49 -12.69 8.33
CA GLY A 172 -12.97 -14.07 8.44
C GLY A 172 -12.01 -15.11 7.86
N GLU A 173 -11.29 -14.74 6.80
CA GLU A 173 -10.31 -15.59 6.12
C GLU A 173 -8.90 -15.48 6.69
N GLY A 174 -8.64 -14.63 7.67
CA GLY A 174 -7.32 -14.38 8.23
C GLY A 174 -6.35 -13.72 7.24
N ILE A 175 -6.87 -12.93 6.29
CA ILE A 175 -6.08 -12.18 5.32
C ILE A 175 -5.73 -10.83 5.93
N GLY A 176 -4.44 -10.53 6.05
CA GLY A 176 -3.94 -9.22 6.47
C GLY A 176 -4.18 -8.15 5.40
N LEU A 177 -4.22 -6.90 5.84
CA LEU A 177 -4.47 -5.76 4.95
C LEU A 177 -3.47 -4.64 5.21
N TYR A 178 -3.15 -3.90 4.16
CA TYR A 178 -2.60 -2.55 4.25
C TYR A 178 -3.35 -1.64 3.28
N GLY A 179 -3.36 -0.35 3.56
CA GLY A 179 -4.09 0.61 2.73
C GLY A 179 -3.25 1.14 1.60
N GLY A 180 -3.91 1.47 0.50
CA GLY A 180 -3.35 2.24 -0.59
C GLY A 180 -4.34 3.27 -1.10
N GLY A 181 -3.83 4.25 -1.82
CA GLY A 181 -4.62 5.28 -2.49
C GLY A 181 -4.54 5.17 -4.01
N GLN A 182 -5.44 5.89 -4.68
CA GLN A 182 -5.42 6.16 -6.11
C GLN A 182 -5.28 7.66 -6.37
N VAL A 183 -4.31 8.28 -5.67
CA VAL A 183 -4.03 9.73 -5.76
C VAL A 183 -5.20 10.59 -5.24
N GLU A 184 -5.98 10.07 -4.29
CA GLU A 184 -7.06 10.84 -3.67
C GLU A 184 -6.49 12.09 -2.99
N LEU A 185 -7.19 13.21 -3.15
CA LEU A 185 -6.88 14.50 -2.57
C LEU A 185 -7.88 14.85 -1.47
N GLY A 186 -7.46 15.71 -0.55
CA GLY A 186 -8.33 16.28 0.48
C GLY A 186 -9.15 15.25 1.26
N PRO A 187 -10.50 15.35 1.25
CA PRO A 187 -11.35 14.44 2.00
C PRO A 187 -11.16 12.96 1.66
N GLY A 188 -10.92 12.63 0.40
CA GLY A 188 -10.70 11.24 -0.02
C GLY A 188 -9.47 10.60 0.64
N ARG A 189 -8.37 11.35 0.75
CA ARG A 189 -7.17 10.89 1.46
C ARG A 189 -7.45 10.70 2.95
N ALA A 190 -8.12 11.64 3.59
CA ALA A 190 -8.48 11.55 5.01
C ALA A 190 -9.40 10.34 5.28
N GLN A 191 -10.37 10.08 4.41
CA GLN A 191 -11.26 8.91 4.51
C GLN A 191 -10.50 7.59 4.36
N ALA A 192 -9.56 7.48 3.42
CA ALA A 192 -8.71 6.30 3.27
C ALA A 192 -7.82 6.09 4.51
N GLN A 193 -7.24 7.16 5.06
CA GLN A 193 -6.45 7.11 6.29
C GLN A 193 -7.32 6.71 7.51
N LEU A 194 -8.54 7.21 7.62
CA LEU A 194 -9.47 6.82 8.69
C LEU A 194 -9.80 5.33 8.60
N LEU A 195 -10.13 4.80 7.42
CA LEU A 195 -10.40 3.37 7.24
C LEU A 195 -9.17 2.53 7.63
N ALA A 196 -7.97 2.94 7.22
CA ALA A 196 -6.74 2.26 7.60
C ALA A 196 -6.51 2.30 9.12
N ALA A 197 -6.75 3.44 9.78
CA ALA A 197 -6.65 3.60 11.22
C ALA A 197 -7.66 2.72 12.00
N LEU A 198 -8.80 2.37 11.38
CA LEU A 198 -9.83 1.51 11.97
C LEU A 198 -9.59 0.01 11.75
N TYR A 199 -8.92 -0.38 10.66
CA TYR A 199 -8.87 -1.78 10.23
C TYR A 199 -7.46 -2.39 10.18
N HIS A 200 -6.43 -1.61 9.81
CA HIS A 200 -5.06 -2.10 9.65
C HIS A 200 -4.01 -1.02 9.99
N PRO A 201 -4.11 -0.39 11.20
CA PRO A 201 -3.30 0.77 11.55
C PRO A 201 -1.79 0.52 11.59
N ASP A 202 -1.37 -0.71 11.91
CA ASP A 202 0.05 -1.07 12.09
C ASP A 202 0.71 -1.57 10.80
N ALA A 203 -0.07 -1.72 9.72
CA ALA A 203 0.40 -2.23 8.43
C ALA A 203 1.19 -1.16 7.64
N PRO A 204 1.97 -1.54 6.62
CA PRO A 204 2.72 -0.60 5.79
C PRO A 204 1.81 0.15 4.82
N ASN A 205 0.93 0.99 5.35
CA ASN A 205 -0.08 1.70 4.57
C ASN A 205 0.55 2.73 3.61
N ASP A 206 0.32 2.59 2.33
CA ASP A 206 0.72 3.55 1.29
C ASP A 206 -0.26 4.74 1.27
N LEU A 207 -0.37 5.37 2.43
CA LEU A 207 -1.30 6.45 2.73
C LEU A 207 -0.61 7.62 3.47
N ALA A 208 0.64 7.88 3.13
CA ALA A 208 1.33 9.07 3.62
C ALA A 208 0.49 10.34 3.36
N PRO A 209 0.63 11.40 4.16
CA PRO A 209 0.07 12.71 3.83
C PRO A 209 0.42 13.11 2.40
N SER A 210 -0.51 13.79 1.70
CA SER A 210 -0.34 14.13 0.27
C SER A 210 0.92 14.94 -0.03
N THR A 211 1.41 15.71 0.94
CA THR A 211 2.68 16.45 0.84
C THR A 211 3.92 15.56 0.68
N TYR A 212 3.83 14.27 1.01
CA TYR A 212 4.89 13.30 0.69
C TYR A 212 4.98 12.97 -0.81
N ASN A 213 3.97 13.33 -1.60
CA ASN A 213 3.99 13.17 -3.06
C ASN A 213 4.73 14.32 -3.76
N ASP A 214 5.08 15.39 -3.04
CA ASP A 214 5.81 16.51 -3.61
C ASP A 214 7.22 16.08 -4.04
N ARG A 215 7.68 16.63 -5.16
CA ARG A 215 9.01 16.32 -5.69
C ARG A 215 10.11 16.62 -4.68
N THR A 216 9.98 17.75 -3.98
CA THR A 216 10.88 18.14 -2.90
C THR A 216 10.10 18.10 -1.59
N LEU A 217 10.47 17.20 -0.69
CA LEU A 217 9.79 17.10 0.61
C LEU A 217 10.17 18.33 1.47
N PRO A 218 9.18 19.15 1.88
CA PRO A 218 9.42 20.28 2.78
C PRO A 218 9.86 19.78 4.17
N PRO A 219 10.49 20.60 4.99
CA PRO A 219 10.77 20.25 6.39
C PRO A 219 9.48 20.18 7.21
N GLY A 220 9.51 19.40 8.31
CA GLY A 220 8.43 19.38 9.29
C GLY A 220 7.19 18.57 8.87
N LEU A 221 7.30 17.67 7.89
CA LEU A 221 6.20 16.74 7.61
C LEU A 221 5.98 15.79 8.78
N PRO A 222 4.73 15.34 9.02
CA PRO A 222 4.43 14.39 10.07
C PRO A 222 5.20 13.08 9.87
N SER A 223 5.75 12.53 10.94
CA SER A 223 6.38 11.20 10.93
C SER A 223 5.34 10.08 11.00
N SER A 224 5.73 8.87 10.59
CA SER A 224 4.95 7.66 10.82
C SER A 224 5.22 7.12 12.24
N PRO A 225 4.19 6.73 13.03
CA PRO A 225 2.77 6.75 12.67
C PRO A 225 2.13 8.15 12.79
N LEU A 226 1.09 8.41 11.98
CA LEU A 226 0.24 9.57 12.19
C LEU A 226 -0.56 9.40 13.49
N PRO A 227 -0.87 10.49 14.23
CA PRO A 227 -1.80 10.43 15.33
C PRO A 227 -3.15 9.84 14.92
N ALA A 228 -3.81 9.13 15.83
CA ALA A 228 -5.17 8.65 15.58
C ALA A 228 -6.08 9.83 15.21
N PRO A 229 -6.90 9.71 14.14
CA PRO A 229 -7.86 10.75 13.79
C PRO A 229 -8.81 11.03 14.95
N ALA A 230 -9.00 12.30 15.29
CA ALA A 230 -9.97 12.69 16.32
C ALA A 230 -11.39 12.34 15.85
N PRO A 231 -12.23 11.76 16.73
CA PRO A 231 -13.62 11.48 16.39
C PRO A 231 -14.37 12.77 16.05
N ARG A 232 -14.95 12.82 14.85
CA ARG A 232 -15.81 13.93 14.40
C ARG A 232 -17.02 13.35 13.71
N PRO A 233 -18.21 14.00 13.78
CA PRO A 233 -19.36 13.58 13.01
C PRO A 233 -19.05 13.53 11.51
N GLY A 234 -19.42 12.41 10.86
CA GLY A 234 -19.15 12.20 9.44
C GLY A 234 -18.16 11.07 9.16
N PHE A 235 -17.66 11.08 7.93
CA PHE A 235 -16.69 10.09 7.42
C PHE A 235 -15.25 10.67 7.35
N GLY A 236 -14.87 11.52 8.21
CA GLY A 236 -13.51 12.10 8.23
C GLY A 236 -13.41 13.53 7.74
#